data_7b224bf9fe4880d8f1a318df90fae7f2
#
_entry.id   7b224bf9fe4880d8f1a318df90fae7f2
#
_cell.length_a   1.000
_cell.length_b   1.000
_cell.length_c   1.000
_cell.angle_alpha   90.00
_cell.angle_beta   90.00
_cell.angle_gamma   90.00
#
_symmetry.space_group_name_H-M   'P 1'
#
loop_
_entity.id
_entity.type
_entity.pdbx_description
1 polymer ?
#
loop_
_entity_poly.entity_id
_entity_poly.type
_entity_poly.pdbx_seq_one_letter_code
_entity_poly.pdbx_strand_id
1 'polypeptide(L)'
;IARMTKRMPHPFQMRDADDFVLQVASQDPRRANTFVIDHEDVGPIGVIGLFEGEDRVPETGYWIGREYWGRGFATEALDAALVWASRKWKRRALVAGHFADNPASGRVLEKAGFLYTGETRRAWSRARRAEADTRMMVWLA
;
A
#
# COMPACT_ATOMS: atom_id res chain seq x y z
N ILE A 1 -2.16 6.67 -11.03
CA ILE A 1 -1.80 5.68 -9.99
C ILE A 1 -0.30 5.72 -9.72
N ALA A 2 0.54 5.47 -10.72
CA ALA A 2 1.99 5.35 -10.53
C ALA A 2 2.63 6.54 -9.77
N ARG A 3 2.23 7.78 -10.09
CA ARG A 3 2.74 8.99 -9.41
C ARG A 3 2.40 9.06 -7.91
N MET A 4 1.45 8.27 -7.45
CA MET A 4 1.04 8.20 -6.04
C MET A 4 1.66 7.00 -5.31
N THR A 5 2.56 6.29 -5.97
CA THR A 5 3.31 5.15 -5.43
C THR A 5 4.81 5.39 -5.49
N LYS A 6 5.56 4.67 -4.64
CA LYS A 6 7.02 4.75 -4.62
C LYS A 6 7.68 3.94 -5.74
N ARG A 7 7.18 2.73 -6.01
CA ARG A 7 7.87 1.70 -6.80
C ARG A 7 7.34 1.50 -8.22
N MET A 8 6.09 1.86 -8.48
CA MET A 8 5.47 1.66 -9.78
C MET A 8 6.08 2.59 -10.83
N PRO A 9 6.59 2.07 -11.95
CA PRO A 9 7.13 2.91 -13.02
C PRO A 9 6.01 3.58 -13.82
N HIS A 10 6.38 4.63 -14.56
CA HIS A 10 5.51 5.24 -15.55
C HIS A 10 6.35 5.60 -16.80
N PRO A 11 5.94 5.16 -17.99
CA PRO A 11 4.80 4.29 -18.31
C PRO A 11 4.98 2.87 -17.73
N PHE A 12 3.87 2.23 -17.36
CA PHE A 12 3.83 0.86 -16.88
C PHE A 12 3.69 -0.09 -18.09
N GLN A 13 4.62 -1.03 -18.23
CA GLN A 13 4.70 -1.96 -19.35
C GLN A 13 4.41 -3.39 -18.90
N MET A 14 4.13 -4.29 -19.85
CA MET A 14 3.86 -5.70 -19.55
C MET A 14 5.00 -6.35 -18.76
N ARG A 15 6.24 -6.09 -19.12
CA ARG A 15 7.41 -6.60 -18.39
C ARG A 15 7.44 -6.15 -16.92
N ASP A 16 6.94 -4.95 -16.60
CA ASP A 16 6.87 -4.47 -15.21
C ASP A 16 5.84 -5.28 -14.42
N ALA A 17 4.76 -5.73 -15.07
CA ALA A 17 3.78 -6.62 -14.47
C ALA A 17 4.36 -8.01 -14.23
N ASP A 18 5.07 -8.57 -15.22
CA ASP A 18 5.73 -9.87 -15.10
C ASP A 18 6.77 -9.86 -13.98
N ASP A 19 7.62 -8.83 -13.92
CA ASP A 19 8.63 -8.65 -12.87
C ASP A 19 7.96 -8.54 -11.49
N PHE A 20 6.86 -7.81 -11.39
CA PHE A 20 6.09 -7.70 -10.14
C PHE A 20 5.54 -9.05 -9.68
N VAL A 21 4.94 -9.82 -10.57
CA VAL A 21 4.40 -11.15 -10.26
C VAL A 21 5.51 -12.09 -9.79
N LEU A 22 6.66 -12.10 -10.48
CA LEU A 22 7.82 -12.90 -10.08
C LEU A 22 8.37 -12.48 -8.72
N GLN A 23 8.47 -11.18 -8.46
CA GLN A 23 8.89 -10.65 -7.17
C GLN A 23 7.95 -11.08 -6.04
N VAL A 24 6.64 -10.98 -6.25
CA VAL A 24 5.64 -11.39 -5.27
C VAL A 24 5.70 -12.89 -5.01
N ALA A 25 5.86 -13.71 -6.06
CA ALA A 25 5.95 -15.16 -5.94
C ALA A 25 7.19 -15.62 -5.14
N SER A 26 8.25 -14.79 -5.09
CA SER A 26 9.49 -15.08 -4.36
C SER A 26 9.54 -14.50 -2.94
N GLN A 27 8.48 -13.85 -2.46
CA GLN A 27 8.43 -13.26 -1.12
C GLN A 27 8.49 -14.32 -0.02
N ASP A 28 9.23 -14.04 1.04
CA ASP A 28 9.13 -14.80 2.30
C ASP A 28 7.87 -14.35 3.05
N PRO A 29 6.87 -15.23 3.25
CA PRO A 29 5.60 -14.86 3.90
C PRO A 29 5.75 -14.34 5.34
N ARG A 30 6.88 -14.63 5.98
CA ARG A 30 7.17 -14.08 7.31
C ARG A 30 7.49 -12.59 7.28
N ARG A 31 7.92 -12.07 6.11
CA ARG A 31 8.40 -10.71 5.92
C ARG A 31 7.57 -9.87 4.96
N ALA A 32 6.91 -10.51 4.01
CA ALA A 32 6.12 -9.81 3.01
C ALA A 32 4.98 -10.67 2.49
N ASN A 33 3.82 -10.05 2.35
CA ASN A 33 2.62 -10.68 1.81
C ASN A 33 1.91 -9.68 0.90
N THR A 34 1.57 -10.11 -0.28
CA THR A 34 0.87 -9.27 -1.27
C THR A 34 -0.43 -9.94 -1.66
N PHE A 35 -1.51 -9.19 -1.61
CA PHE A 35 -2.86 -9.65 -1.92
C PHE A 35 -3.43 -8.88 -3.10
N VAL A 36 -4.10 -9.57 -3.99
CA VAL A 36 -4.94 -8.97 -5.02
C VAL A 36 -6.25 -8.53 -4.37
N ILE A 37 -6.69 -7.33 -4.69
CA ILE A 37 -8.02 -6.85 -4.35
C ILE A 37 -8.93 -7.28 -5.50
N ASP A 38 -9.77 -8.27 -5.23
CA ASP A 38 -10.60 -8.92 -6.23
C ASP A 38 -12.07 -8.54 -6.02
N HIS A 39 -12.69 -7.99 -7.05
CA HIS A 39 -14.10 -7.63 -7.04
C HIS A 39 -14.91 -8.78 -7.66
N GLU A 40 -15.98 -9.20 -7.00
CA GLU A 40 -16.74 -10.38 -7.40
C GLU A 40 -17.27 -10.37 -8.84
N ASP A 41 -17.61 -9.18 -9.38
CA ASP A 41 -18.19 -9.07 -10.73
C ASP A 41 -17.14 -8.79 -11.82
N VAL A 42 -16.01 -8.14 -11.48
CA VAL A 42 -15.06 -7.63 -12.50
C VAL A 42 -13.65 -8.21 -12.35
N GLY A 43 -13.38 -8.94 -11.27
CA GLY A 43 -12.06 -9.51 -11.00
C GLY A 43 -11.09 -8.52 -10.37
N PRO A 44 -9.78 -8.65 -10.62
CA PRO A 44 -8.76 -7.84 -9.97
C PRO A 44 -8.90 -6.34 -10.22
N ILE A 45 -9.01 -5.55 -9.16
CA ILE A 45 -9.13 -4.09 -9.22
C ILE A 45 -7.96 -3.34 -8.56
N GLY A 46 -7.11 -4.04 -7.84
CA GLY A 46 -5.98 -3.43 -7.16
C GLY A 46 -5.12 -4.43 -6.40
N VAL A 47 -4.18 -3.91 -5.64
CA VAL A 47 -3.24 -4.70 -4.85
C VAL A 47 -3.02 -4.04 -3.50
N ILE A 48 -2.89 -4.85 -2.45
CA ILE A 48 -2.46 -4.42 -1.13
C ILE A 48 -1.27 -5.27 -0.67
N GLY A 49 -0.22 -4.63 -0.19
CA GLY A 49 0.98 -5.27 0.36
C GLY A 49 1.13 -5.00 1.85
N LEU A 50 1.57 -6.01 2.57
CA LEU A 50 2.02 -5.95 3.95
C LEU A 50 3.46 -6.47 3.98
N PHE A 51 4.41 -5.67 4.41
CA PHE A 51 5.83 -6.02 4.30
C PHE A 51 6.67 -5.41 5.41
N GLU A 52 7.81 -6.00 5.71
CA GLU A 52 8.82 -5.36 6.54
C GLU A 52 9.54 -4.31 5.69
N GLY A 53 9.39 -3.04 6.06
CA GLY A 53 10.10 -1.93 5.47
C GLY A 53 11.52 -1.79 6.00
N GLU A 54 12.07 -0.59 5.93
CA GLU A 54 13.36 -0.26 6.51
C GLU A 54 13.33 -0.54 8.03
N ASP A 55 14.44 -0.97 8.58
CA ASP A 55 14.58 -1.31 10.01
C ASP A 55 13.60 -2.41 10.49
N ARG A 56 13.06 -3.21 9.56
CA ARG A 56 12.08 -4.27 9.85
C ARG A 56 10.77 -3.77 10.46
N VAL A 57 10.45 -2.51 10.28
CA VAL A 57 9.16 -1.98 10.71
C VAL A 57 8.08 -2.49 9.76
N PRO A 58 6.98 -3.09 10.27
CA PRO A 58 5.88 -3.51 9.42
C PRO A 58 5.20 -2.33 8.73
N GLU A 59 5.08 -2.41 7.42
CA GLU A 59 4.46 -1.38 6.58
C GLU A 59 3.32 -1.96 5.76
N THR A 60 2.40 -1.09 5.35
CA THR A 60 1.40 -1.40 4.33
C THR A 60 1.41 -0.36 3.22
N GLY A 61 1.08 -0.82 2.02
CA GLY A 61 0.87 0.02 0.86
C GLY A 61 -0.13 -0.63 -0.09
N TYR A 62 -0.89 0.17 -0.81
CA TYR A 62 -1.94 -0.30 -1.70
C TYR A 62 -2.16 0.66 -2.87
N TRP A 63 -2.79 0.13 -3.91
CA TRP A 63 -3.34 0.93 -5.00
C TRP A 63 -4.58 0.26 -5.58
N ILE A 64 -5.46 1.07 -6.12
CA ILE A 64 -6.70 0.63 -6.79
C ILE A 64 -6.80 1.32 -8.15
N GLY A 65 -7.31 0.61 -9.13
CA GLY A 65 -7.59 1.14 -10.46
C GLY A 65 -8.48 2.39 -10.39
N ARG A 66 -8.16 3.40 -11.21
CA ARG A 66 -8.81 4.72 -11.18
C ARG A 66 -10.33 4.66 -11.24
N GLU A 67 -10.88 3.79 -12.08
CA GLU A 67 -12.33 3.60 -12.28
C GLU A 67 -13.07 3.07 -11.04
N TYR A 68 -12.32 2.59 -10.04
CA TYR A 68 -12.86 2.06 -8.78
C TYR A 68 -12.65 2.98 -7.58
N TRP A 69 -12.11 4.20 -7.81
CA TRP A 69 -11.89 5.16 -6.74
C TRP A 69 -13.19 5.75 -6.19
N GLY A 70 -13.17 6.21 -4.93
CA GLY A 70 -14.29 6.88 -4.28
C GLY A 70 -15.47 5.97 -3.92
N ARG A 71 -15.27 4.63 -3.95
CA ARG A 71 -16.30 3.63 -3.71
C ARG A 71 -16.09 2.80 -2.44
N GLY A 72 -15.07 3.14 -1.64
CA GLY A 72 -14.79 2.48 -0.37
C GLY A 72 -13.95 1.21 -0.46
N PHE A 73 -13.59 0.74 -1.65
CA PHE A 73 -12.85 -0.51 -1.83
C PHE A 73 -11.47 -0.51 -1.16
N ALA A 74 -10.75 0.61 -1.20
CA ALA A 74 -9.45 0.72 -0.55
C ALA A 74 -9.56 0.58 0.97
N THR A 75 -10.57 1.19 1.58
CA THR A 75 -10.82 1.10 3.02
C THR A 75 -11.18 -0.33 3.40
N GLU A 76 -12.10 -0.97 2.68
CA GLU A 76 -12.51 -2.35 2.92
C GLU A 76 -11.33 -3.33 2.81
N ALA A 77 -10.52 -3.19 1.76
CA ALA A 77 -9.33 -4.02 1.58
C ALA A 77 -8.31 -3.81 2.71
N LEU A 78 -8.11 -2.56 3.13
CA LEU A 78 -7.20 -2.23 4.22
C LEU A 78 -7.68 -2.80 5.55
N ASP A 79 -8.97 -2.66 5.88
CA ASP A 79 -9.55 -3.25 7.09
C ASP A 79 -9.36 -4.77 7.14
N ALA A 80 -9.62 -5.46 6.03
CA ALA A 80 -9.40 -6.91 5.93
C ALA A 80 -7.91 -7.27 6.11
N ALA A 81 -7.02 -6.49 5.50
CA ALA A 81 -5.57 -6.71 5.62
C ALA A 81 -5.06 -6.49 7.06
N LEU A 82 -5.59 -5.50 7.78
CA LEU A 82 -5.24 -5.25 9.19
C LEU A 82 -5.71 -6.40 10.10
N VAL A 83 -6.91 -6.92 9.89
CA VAL A 83 -7.39 -8.11 10.61
C VAL A 83 -6.48 -9.30 10.32
N TRP A 84 -6.09 -9.52 9.07
CA TRP A 84 -5.17 -10.57 8.69
C TRP A 84 -3.78 -10.37 9.32
N ALA A 85 -3.24 -9.15 9.29
CA ALA A 85 -1.96 -8.81 9.87
C ALA A 85 -1.91 -9.13 11.36
N SER A 86 -2.94 -8.77 12.10
CA SER A 86 -3.05 -9.05 13.52
C SER A 86 -3.20 -10.55 13.81
N ARG A 87 -4.09 -11.25 13.10
CA ARG A 87 -4.44 -12.65 13.39
C ARG A 87 -3.48 -13.67 12.83
N LYS A 88 -2.99 -13.46 11.60
CA LYS A 88 -2.15 -14.43 10.88
C LYS A 88 -0.68 -14.05 10.90
N TRP A 89 -0.36 -12.81 10.55
CA TRP A 89 1.02 -12.32 10.51
C TRP A 89 1.56 -11.90 11.90
N LYS A 90 0.67 -11.83 12.91
CA LYS A 90 1.00 -11.52 14.31
C LYS A 90 1.68 -10.16 14.49
N ARG A 91 1.30 -9.18 13.69
CA ARG A 91 1.76 -7.79 13.82
C ARG A 91 0.72 -6.97 14.56
N ARG A 92 1.17 -6.19 15.52
CA ARG A 92 0.30 -5.35 16.37
C ARG A 92 0.43 -3.86 16.06
N ALA A 93 1.34 -3.51 15.16
CA ALA A 93 1.51 -2.17 14.66
C ALA A 93 1.95 -2.23 13.20
N LEU A 94 1.43 -1.32 12.40
CA LEU A 94 1.87 -1.10 11.03
C LEU A 94 2.02 0.39 10.79
N VAL A 95 3.03 0.75 10.01
CA VAL A 95 3.15 2.11 9.49
C VAL A 95 2.66 2.17 8.05
N ALA A 96 2.23 3.32 7.64
CA ALA A 96 1.90 3.65 6.26
C ALA A 96 2.29 5.09 5.97
N GLY A 97 2.60 5.38 4.72
CA GLY A 97 2.86 6.75 4.28
C GLY A 97 2.04 7.06 3.04
N HIS A 98 1.59 8.28 2.93
CA HIS A 98 1.03 8.81 1.69
C HIS A 98 1.74 10.08 1.27
N PHE A 99 1.88 10.30 -0.03
CA PHE A 99 2.43 11.56 -0.51
C PHE A 99 1.53 12.73 -0.09
N ALA A 100 2.14 13.85 0.27
CA ALA A 100 1.42 15.03 0.76
C ALA A 100 0.36 15.54 -0.23
N ASP A 101 0.60 15.35 -1.53
CA ASP A 101 -0.34 15.67 -2.61
C ASP A 101 -1.34 14.54 -2.95
N ASN A 102 -1.42 13.52 -2.10
CA ASN A 102 -2.40 12.43 -2.19
C ASN A 102 -3.27 12.36 -0.93
N PRO A 103 -4.13 13.35 -0.67
CA PRO A 103 -4.97 13.38 0.53
C PRO A 103 -6.03 12.26 0.53
N ALA A 104 -6.38 11.72 -0.64
CA ALA A 104 -7.32 10.61 -0.73
C ALA A 104 -6.79 9.36 -0.02
N SER A 105 -5.50 9.03 -0.18
CA SER A 105 -4.86 7.94 0.54
C SER A 105 -4.83 8.19 2.05
N GLY A 106 -4.55 9.43 2.47
CA GLY A 106 -4.63 9.82 3.88
C GLY A 106 -6.00 9.54 4.49
N ARG A 107 -7.08 9.92 3.80
CA ARG A 107 -8.46 9.65 4.26
C ARG A 107 -8.78 8.16 4.36
N VAL A 108 -8.28 7.34 3.46
CA VAL A 108 -8.43 5.88 3.54
C VAL A 108 -7.75 5.34 4.79
N LEU A 109 -6.51 5.75 5.05
CA LEU A 109 -5.76 5.36 6.25
C LEU A 109 -6.46 5.81 7.54
N GLU A 110 -6.93 7.05 7.61
CA GLU A 110 -7.69 7.55 8.77
C GLU A 110 -8.96 6.73 9.04
N LYS A 111 -9.72 6.41 8.00
CA LYS A 111 -10.93 5.57 8.13
C LYS A 111 -10.63 4.16 8.63
N ALA A 112 -9.47 3.61 8.29
CA ALA A 112 -9.00 2.31 8.79
C ALA A 112 -8.34 2.38 10.18
N GLY A 113 -8.32 3.55 10.81
CA GLY A 113 -7.82 3.74 12.17
C GLY A 113 -6.34 4.08 12.29
N PHE A 114 -5.69 4.48 11.21
CA PHE A 114 -4.33 5.04 11.27
C PHE A 114 -4.35 6.46 11.83
N LEU A 115 -3.33 6.79 12.60
CA LEU A 115 -3.11 8.12 13.17
C LEU A 115 -1.81 8.72 12.60
N TYR A 116 -1.80 10.01 12.34
CA TYR A 116 -0.59 10.71 11.93
C TYR A 116 0.45 10.70 13.04
N THR A 117 1.68 10.37 12.70
CA THR A 117 2.82 10.39 13.64
C THR A 117 3.40 11.79 13.84
N GLY A 118 3.06 12.73 12.97
CA GLY A 118 3.72 14.05 12.88
C GLY A 118 5.00 14.04 12.04
N GLU A 119 5.48 12.86 11.65
CA GLU A 119 6.68 12.75 10.82
C GLU A 119 6.34 12.94 9.34
N THR A 120 7.19 13.68 8.65
CA THR A 120 7.22 13.79 7.18
C THR A 120 8.58 13.31 6.70
N ARG A 121 8.58 12.36 5.77
CA ARG A 121 9.78 11.80 5.14
C ARG A 121 9.82 12.17 3.68
N ARG A 122 11.02 12.39 3.16
CA ARG A 122 11.23 12.47 1.72
C ARG A 122 11.34 11.05 1.18
N ALA A 123 10.50 10.70 0.19
CA ALA A 123 10.53 9.39 -0.43
C ALA A 123 10.64 9.52 -1.95
N TRP A 124 11.53 8.72 -2.53
CA TRP A 124 11.68 8.64 -3.98
C TRP A 124 10.45 8.00 -4.63
N SER A 125 9.95 8.64 -5.67
CA SER A 125 8.91 8.06 -6.53
C SER A 125 9.48 7.74 -7.90
N ARG A 126 9.43 6.49 -8.28
CA ARG A 126 9.94 6.02 -9.58
C ARG A 126 9.20 6.69 -10.75
N ALA A 127 7.88 6.83 -10.64
CA ALA A 127 7.07 7.47 -11.67
C ALA A 127 7.30 8.98 -11.79
N ARG A 128 7.59 9.64 -10.66
CA ARG A 128 7.88 11.09 -10.64
C ARG A 128 9.32 11.40 -11.03
N ARG A 129 10.23 10.43 -10.88
CA ARG A 129 11.68 10.60 -10.96
C ARG A 129 12.18 11.71 -10.03
N ALA A 130 11.58 11.80 -8.85
CA ALA A 130 11.86 12.82 -7.84
C ALA A 130 11.45 12.32 -6.46
N GLU A 131 12.01 12.96 -5.45
CA GLU A 131 11.52 12.81 -4.08
C GLU A 131 10.24 13.61 -3.87
N ALA A 132 9.36 13.09 -3.02
CA ALA A 132 8.14 13.77 -2.61
C ALA A 132 7.95 13.64 -1.10
N ASP A 133 7.36 14.66 -0.50
CA ASP A 133 7.03 14.65 0.92
C ASP A 133 5.97 13.59 1.19
N THR A 134 6.26 12.73 2.16
CA THR A 134 5.42 11.60 2.56
C THR A 134 5.03 11.77 4.02
N ARG A 135 3.76 11.90 4.30
CA ARG A 135 3.22 11.98 5.65
C ARG A 135 3.08 10.58 6.24
N MET A 136 3.68 10.37 7.40
CA MET A 136 3.70 9.06 8.04
C MET A 136 2.54 8.89 9.01
N MET A 137 2.00 7.67 9.04
CA MET A 137 0.88 7.28 9.89
C MET A 137 1.15 5.90 10.51
N VAL A 138 0.54 5.63 11.65
CA VAL A 138 0.66 4.36 12.38
C VAL A 138 -0.71 3.82 12.75
N TRP A 139 -0.86 2.51 12.64
CA TRP A 139 -1.98 1.75 13.14
C TRP A 139 -1.51 0.83 14.26
N LEU A 140 -2.32 0.72 15.31
CA LEU A 140 -2.10 -0.16 16.46
C LEU A 140 -3.30 -1.11 16.61
N ALA A 141 -3.02 -2.40 16.76
CA ALA A 141 -4.06 -3.41 16.99
C ALA A 141 -4.65 -3.35 18.40
#